data_986d232f0ca39deb34b9cd065552f261
#
_entry.id   986d232f0ca39deb34b9cd065552f261
#
_cell.length_a   1.000
_cell.length_b   1.000
_cell.length_c   1.000
_cell.angle_alpha   90.00
_cell.angle_beta   90.00
_cell.angle_gamma   90.00
#
_symmetry.space_group_name_H-M   'P 1'
#
loop_
_entity.id
_entity.type
_entity.pdbx_description
1 polymer ?
#
loop_
_entity_poly.entity_id
_entity_poly.type
_entity_poly.pdbx_seq_one_letter_code
_entity_poly.pdbx_strand_id
1 'polypeptide(L)'
;TGTATTEEQEFREIYKLDIVEIPTNKPVIRIDLPDVVYPTMRGKFKAIVEDIIETHKKGQPILVGTVSIEKSEILSRMLAEKGIPHQVLNAKYHEREAEIIAQAGQKGAITIATNMAGRGTDIVLGGNPEYMAKSELKRMGYQEDLLAEADGFSETDDEKILEIREKYRVLYKKYKEELKDAAQEVKDLGGLYVIGTERHETRRIDNQLRGRSG
;
A
#
# COMPACT_ATOMS: atom_id res chain seq x y z
N THR A 1 -11.90 11.50 -5.94
CA THR A 1 -11.76 10.20 -5.25
C THR A 1 -12.36 9.07 -6.08
N GLY A 2 -11.76 7.91 -6.07
CA GLY A 2 -12.27 6.71 -6.77
C GLY A 2 -13.46 6.01 -6.08
N THR A 3 -13.96 6.55 -4.97
CA THR A 3 -15.02 5.92 -4.16
C THR A 3 -16.24 6.81 -3.91
N ALA A 4 -16.38 7.94 -4.62
CA ALA A 4 -17.52 8.83 -4.43
C ALA A 4 -18.84 8.21 -4.90
N THR A 5 -18.84 7.44 -5.96
CA THR A 5 -20.04 6.81 -6.55
C THR A 5 -20.79 5.91 -5.56
N THR A 6 -20.10 5.26 -4.61
CA THR A 6 -20.74 4.45 -3.57
C THR A 6 -21.60 5.27 -2.60
N GLU A 7 -21.36 6.57 -2.52
CA GLU A 7 -22.03 7.52 -1.63
C GLU A 7 -22.81 8.60 -2.43
N GLU A 8 -23.17 8.31 -3.70
CA GLU A 8 -23.82 9.26 -4.60
C GLU A 8 -25.12 9.82 -4.01
N GLN A 9 -25.91 8.97 -3.37
CA GLN A 9 -27.17 9.36 -2.75
C GLN A 9 -26.94 10.41 -1.65
N GLU A 10 -25.93 10.22 -0.79
CA GLU A 10 -25.57 11.17 0.26
C GLU A 10 -25.14 12.51 -0.33
N PHE A 11 -24.28 12.49 -1.36
CA PHE A 11 -23.87 13.71 -2.05
C PHE A 11 -25.03 14.48 -2.64
N ARG A 12 -26.00 13.77 -3.24
CA ARG A 12 -27.17 14.41 -3.84
C ARG A 12 -28.14 14.93 -2.78
N GLU A 13 -28.45 14.15 -1.73
CA GLU A 13 -29.45 14.51 -0.73
C GLU A 13 -28.97 15.61 0.23
N ILE A 14 -27.75 15.50 0.72
CA ILE A 14 -27.19 16.41 1.74
C ILE A 14 -26.55 17.64 1.10
N TYR A 15 -25.64 17.42 0.17
CA TYR A 15 -24.81 18.48 -0.40
C TYR A 15 -25.35 19.06 -1.72
N LYS A 16 -26.42 18.46 -2.30
CA LYS A 16 -26.99 18.86 -3.60
C LYS A 16 -25.97 18.84 -4.73
N LEU A 17 -25.05 17.87 -4.68
CA LEU A 17 -23.99 17.68 -5.66
C LEU A 17 -24.23 16.41 -6.48
N ASP A 18 -24.01 16.50 -7.78
CA ASP A 18 -23.95 15.32 -8.64
C ASP A 18 -22.52 14.78 -8.73
N ILE A 19 -22.41 13.45 -8.93
CA ILE A 19 -21.15 12.78 -9.12
C ILE A 19 -20.90 12.57 -10.61
N VAL A 20 -19.70 12.93 -11.07
CA VAL A 20 -19.24 12.70 -12.43
C VAL A 20 -18.09 11.69 -12.39
N GLU A 21 -18.26 10.56 -13.07
CA GLU A 21 -17.19 9.59 -13.25
C GLU A 21 -16.26 10.01 -14.39
N ILE A 22 -14.98 10.15 -14.06
CA ILE A 22 -13.94 10.39 -15.05
C ILE A 22 -13.32 9.03 -15.39
N PRO A 23 -13.35 8.59 -16.67
CA PRO A 23 -12.79 7.31 -17.06
C PRO A 23 -11.28 7.24 -16.76
N THR A 24 -10.80 6.05 -16.42
CA THR A 24 -9.38 5.79 -16.18
C THR A 24 -8.55 6.00 -17.43
N ASN A 25 -7.33 6.54 -17.28
CA ASN A 25 -6.40 6.74 -18.40
C ASN A 25 -5.99 5.41 -19.07
N LYS A 26 -5.86 4.33 -18.27
CA LYS A 26 -5.58 2.98 -18.74
C LYS A 26 -6.67 2.04 -18.28
N PRO A 27 -6.96 0.97 -19.04
CA PRO A 27 -7.91 -0.06 -18.61
C PRO A 27 -7.50 -0.66 -17.25
N VAL A 28 -8.49 -0.92 -16.39
CA VAL A 28 -8.28 -1.66 -15.14
C VAL A 28 -8.03 -3.13 -15.50
N ILE A 29 -6.84 -3.64 -15.17
CA ILE A 29 -6.45 -5.04 -15.42
C ILE A 29 -6.51 -5.90 -14.16
N ARG A 30 -6.88 -5.32 -13.01
CA ARG A 30 -7.06 -6.03 -11.75
C ARG A 30 -8.13 -7.13 -11.90
N ILE A 31 -7.85 -8.28 -11.33
CA ILE A 31 -8.79 -9.41 -11.28
C ILE A 31 -9.40 -9.47 -9.88
N ASP A 32 -10.70 -9.23 -9.77
CA ASP A 32 -11.44 -9.36 -8.52
C ASP A 32 -12.03 -10.78 -8.42
N LEU A 33 -11.50 -11.59 -7.49
CA LEU A 33 -12.00 -12.93 -7.22
C LEU A 33 -13.31 -12.89 -6.41
N PRO A 34 -14.17 -13.90 -6.54
CA PRO A 34 -15.38 -14.00 -5.74
C PRO A 34 -15.07 -14.22 -4.25
N ASP A 35 -16.02 -13.81 -3.40
CA ASP A 35 -15.92 -14.05 -1.96
C ASP A 35 -16.01 -15.54 -1.64
N VAL A 36 -15.23 -15.98 -0.64
CA VAL A 36 -15.29 -17.34 -0.12
C VAL A 36 -15.85 -17.30 1.31
N VAL A 37 -16.88 -18.08 1.57
CA VAL A 37 -17.57 -18.13 2.86
C VAL A 37 -17.10 -19.36 3.66
N TYR A 38 -16.77 -19.15 4.91
CA TYR A 38 -16.32 -20.19 5.83
C TYR A 38 -17.30 -20.35 7.00
N PRO A 39 -17.56 -21.57 7.46
CA PRO A 39 -18.48 -21.82 8.57
C PRO A 39 -17.93 -21.37 9.93
N THR A 40 -16.61 -21.20 10.06
CA THR A 40 -15.95 -20.79 11.31
C THR A 40 -14.84 -19.80 11.07
N MET A 41 -14.62 -18.89 12.02
CA MET A 41 -13.48 -17.96 12.01
C MET A 41 -12.13 -18.69 11.95
N ARG A 42 -11.99 -19.78 12.71
CA ARG A 42 -10.75 -20.59 12.71
C ARG A 42 -10.46 -21.19 11.33
N GLY A 43 -11.50 -21.73 10.68
CA GLY A 43 -11.38 -22.27 9.31
C GLY A 43 -10.98 -21.19 8.31
N LYS A 44 -11.60 -20.01 8.40
CA LYS A 44 -11.28 -18.86 7.57
C LYS A 44 -9.81 -18.43 7.73
N PHE A 45 -9.34 -18.21 8.96
CA PHE A 45 -7.94 -17.79 9.18
C PHE A 45 -6.94 -18.86 8.74
N LYS A 46 -7.24 -20.15 8.92
CA LYS A 46 -6.40 -21.21 8.41
C LYS A 46 -6.27 -21.16 6.88
N ALA A 47 -7.38 -20.99 6.18
CA ALA A 47 -7.38 -20.87 4.72
C ALA A 47 -6.64 -19.61 4.23
N ILE A 48 -6.79 -18.47 4.91
CA ILE A 48 -6.04 -17.24 4.61
C ILE A 48 -4.53 -17.48 4.77
N VAL A 49 -4.09 -18.14 5.83
CA VAL A 49 -2.67 -18.45 6.06
C VAL A 49 -2.12 -19.39 4.98
N GLU A 50 -2.90 -20.39 4.57
CA GLU A 50 -2.52 -21.31 3.48
C GLU A 50 -2.38 -20.56 2.15
N ASP A 51 -3.33 -19.69 1.81
CA ASP A 51 -3.29 -18.86 0.59
C ASP A 51 -2.09 -17.88 0.59
N ILE A 52 -1.81 -17.25 1.74
CA ILE A 52 -0.61 -16.41 1.90
C ILE A 52 0.66 -17.22 1.65
N ILE A 53 0.79 -18.41 2.20
CA ILE A 53 1.98 -19.26 2.03
C ILE A 53 2.16 -19.66 0.58
N GLU A 54 1.10 -20.06 -0.11
CA GLU A 54 1.15 -20.44 -1.53
C GLU A 54 1.54 -19.27 -2.44
N THR A 55 0.97 -18.10 -2.18
CA THR A 55 1.26 -16.88 -2.94
C THR A 55 2.67 -16.37 -2.66
N HIS A 56 3.10 -16.40 -1.40
CA HIS A 56 4.46 -16.02 -1.01
C HIS A 56 5.54 -16.91 -1.66
N LYS A 57 5.31 -18.21 -1.81
CA LYS A 57 6.23 -19.12 -2.51
C LYS A 57 6.46 -18.72 -3.97
N LYS A 58 5.51 -18.07 -4.61
CA LYS A 58 5.65 -17.52 -5.97
C LYS A 58 6.45 -16.22 -5.99
N GLY A 59 6.67 -15.59 -4.84
CA GLY A 59 7.33 -14.29 -4.71
C GLY A 59 6.41 -13.09 -4.91
N GLN A 60 5.11 -13.28 -5.06
CA GLN A 60 4.15 -12.20 -5.22
C GLN A 60 3.98 -11.42 -3.90
N PRO A 61 4.01 -10.08 -3.88
CA PRO A 61 3.74 -9.30 -2.69
C PRO A 61 2.26 -9.40 -2.27
N ILE A 62 2.02 -9.42 -0.96
CA ILE A 62 0.69 -9.66 -0.39
C ILE A 62 0.32 -8.56 0.59
N LEU A 63 -0.86 -7.97 0.41
CA LEU A 63 -1.48 -7.07 1.36
C LEU A 63 -2.73 -7.72 1.94
N VAL A 64 -2.76 -7.90 3.26
CA VAL A 64 -3.90 -8.48 3.97
C VAL A 64 -4.62 -7.37 4.73
N GLY A 65 -5.85 -7.07 4.33
CA GLY A 65 -6.73 -6.11 5.01
C GLY A 65 -7.55 -6.79 6.12
N THR A 66 -7.44 -6.29 7.34
CA THR A 66 -8.23 -6.75 8.50
C THR A 66 -9.13 -5.63 9.00
N VAL A 67 -10.25 -5.98 9.62
CA VAL A 67 -11.22 -5.01 10.16
C VAL A 67 -10.89 -4.54 11.57
N SER A 68 -9.97 -5.21 12.29
CA SER A 68 -9.57 -4.82 13.64
C SER A 68 -8.12 -5.18 13.93
N ILE A 69 -7.54 -4.48 14.92
CA ILE A 69 -6.18 -4.74 15.41
C ILE A 69 -6.06 -6.17 15.94
N GLU A 70 -7.05 -6.66 16.69
CA GLU A 70 -7.07 -8.01 17.24
C GLU A 70 -6.94 -9.09 16.16
N LYS A 71 -7.68 -8.93 15.04
CA LYS A 71 -7.62 -9.86 13.91
C LYS A 71 -6.27 -9.80 13.20
N SER A 72 -5.67 -8.62 13.11
CA SER A 72 -4.32 -8.49 12.56
C SER A 72 -3.27 -9.20 13.44
N GLU A 73 -3.39 -9.10 14.77
CA GLU A 73 -2.52 -9.77 15.72
C GLU A 73 -2.67 -11.30 15.71
N ILE A 74 -3.91 -11.81 15.59
CA ILE A 74 -4.18 -13.25 15.45
C ILE A 74 -3.50 -13.79 14.18
N LEU A 75 -3.72 -13.13 13.05
CA LEU A 75 -3.14 -13.55 11.77
C LEU A 75 -1.61 -13.47 11.79
N SER A 76 -1.06 -12.40 12.37
CA SER A 76 0.39 -12.23 12.55
C SER A 76 0.98 -13.39 13.36
N ARG A 77 0.36 -13.76 14.47
CA ARG A 77 0.80 -14.89 15.29
C ARG A 77 0.79 -16.20 14.51
N MET A 78 -0.28 -16.47 13.77
CA MET A 78 -0.38 -17.70 12.97
C MET A 78 0.68 -17.78 11.87
N LEU A 79 1.04 -16.64 11.23
CA LEU A 79 2.13 -16.58 10.25
C LEU A 79 3.51 -16.76 10.92
N ALA A 80 3.73 -16.15 12.09
CA ALA A 80 4.95 -16.30 12.87
C ALA A 80 5.18 -17.76 13.30
N GLU A 81 4.13 -18.46 13.74
CA GLU A 81 4.18 -19.91 14.08
C GLU A 81 4.58 -20.78 12.88
N LYS A 82 4.32 -20.31 11.65
CA LYS A 82 4.74 -20.96 10.40
C LYS A 82 6.10 -20.50 9.89
N GLY A 83 6.76 -19.59 10.61
CA GLY A 83 8.05 -19.01 10.19
C GLY A 83 7.96 -18.08 8.98
N ILE A 84 6.79 -17.54 8.68
CA ILE A 84 6.57 -16.65 7.53
C ILE A 84 6.86 -15.20 7.93
N PRO A 85 7.89 -14.56 7.33
CA PRO A 85 8.23 -13.17 7.62
C PRO A 85 7.12 -12.23 7.09
N HIS A 86 6.70 -11.29 7.92
CA HIS A 86 5.66 -10.32 7.57
C HIS A 86 5.79 -9.04 8.39
N GLN A 87 5.15 -7.97 7.92
CA GLN A 87 5.02 -6.70 8.63
C GLN A 87 3.57 -6.47 9.03
N VAL A 88 3.37 -5.83 10.20
CA VAL A 88 2.03 -5.47 10.67
C VAL A 88 1.92 -3.96 10.74
N LEU A 89 0.95 -3.43 10.04
CA LEU A 89 0.63 -2.02 9.97
C LEU A 89 -0.69 -1.76 10.70
N ASN A 90 -0.61 -1.15 11.86
CA ASN A 90 -1.77 -0.76 12.65
C ASN A 90 -1.51 0.57 13.38
N ALA A 91 -2.58 1.16 13.94
CA ALA A 91 -2.53 2.46 14.60
C ALA A 91 -1.55 2.59 15.79
N LYS A 92 -0.94 1.48 16.23
CA LYS A 92 0.05 1.49 17.33
C LYS A 92 1.46 1.93 16.86
N TYR A 93 1.75 1.90 15.54
CA TYR A 93 3.11 2.06 15.00
C TYR A 93 3.18 3.09 13.87
N HIS A 94 2.58 4.26 14.07
CA HIS A 94 2.54 5.33 13.06
C HIS A 94 3.92 5.75 12.52
N GLU A 95 4.95 5.78 13.36
CA GLU A 95 6.28 6.23 12.96
C GLU A 95 6.94 5.34 11.89
N ARG A 96 6.56 4.05 11.83
CA ARG A 96 7.08 3.09 10.85
C ARG A 96 6.14 2.85 9.67
N GLU A 97 5.01 3.53 9.63
CA GLU A 97 3.98 3.32 8.63
C GLU A 97 4.50 3.56 7.21
N ALA A 98 5.16 4.69 6.98
CA ALA A 98 5.72 5.04 5.67
C ALA A 98 6.78 4.03 5.20
N GLU A 99 7.63 3.55 6.12
CA GLU A 99 8.64 2.53 5.83
C GLU A 99 7.99 1.20 5.40
N ILE A 100 7.00 0.74 6.17
CA ILE A 100 6.31 -0.53 5.89
C ILE A 100 5.58 -0.46 4.54
N ILE A 101 4.87 0.64 4.28
CA ILE A 101 4.16 0.83 3.00
C ILE A 101 5.12 0.92 1.82
N ALA A 102 6.24 1.62 1.98
CA ALA A 102 7.26 1.72 0.93
C ALA A 102 7.82 0.34 0.52
N GLN A 103 7.84 -0.62 1.45
CA GLN A 103 8.34 -1.98 1.22
C GLN A 103 7.24 -2.98 0.84
N ALA A 104 5.96 -2.63 1.01
CA ALA A 104 4.83 -3.54 0.79
C ALA A 104 4.70 -4.04 -0.66
N GLY A 105 5.23 -3.30 -1.63
CA GLY A 105 5.26 -3.68 -3.05
C GLY A 105 6.48 -4.49 -3.47
N GLN A 106 7.42 -4.78 -2.58
CA GLN A 106 8.60 -5.57 -2.92
C GLN A 106 8.27 -7.05 -3.09
N LYS A 107 9.05 -7.74 -3.93
CA LYS A 107 8.91 -9.19 -4.16
C LYS A 107 8.89 -9.96 -2.85
N GLY A 108 7.86 -10.77 -2.67
CA GLY A 108 7.68 -11.62 -1.49
C GLY A 108 7.33 -10.88 -0.19
N ALA A 109 7.09 -9.57 -0.22
CA ALA A 109 6.65 -8.83 0.96
C ALA A 109 5.25 -9.29 1.39
N ILE A 110 5.03 -9.42 2.70
CA ILE A 110 3.72 -9.68 3.30
C ILE A 110 3.43 -8.57 4.29
N THR A 111 2.35 -7.84 4.06
CA THR A 111 1.91 -6.74 4.92
C THR A 111 0.49 -7.00 5.40
N ILE A 112 0.29 -7.03 6.71
CA ILE A 112 -1.04 -7.09 7.33
C ILE A 112 -1.39 -5.66 7.76
N ALA A 113 -2.48 -5.12 7.26
CA ALA A 113 -2.92 -3.76 7.57
C ALA A 113 -4.36 -3.74 8.10
N THR A 114 -4.63 -2.92 9.11
CA THR A 114 -6.02 -2.56 9.43
C THR A 114 -6.54 -1.55 8.40
N ASN A 115 -7.86 -1.46 8.21
CA ASN A 115 -8.52 -0.68 7.15
C ASN A 115 -7.96 0.70 6.87
N MET A 116 -7.59 1.41 7.93
CA MET A 116 -7.20 2.82 7.86
C MET A 116 -5.69 3.00 7.76
N ALA A 117 -4.92 1.94 8.02
CA ALA A 117 -3.47 2.01 7.98
C ALA A 117 -2.94 2.10 6.53
N GLY A 118 -1.96 2.96 6.32
CA GLY A 118 -1.35 3.19 5.00
C GLY A 118 -2.22 3.97 4.01
N ARG A 119 -3.33 4.57 4.45
CA ARG A 119 -4.16 5.41 3.59
C ARG A 119 -3.42 6.69 3.19
N GLY A 120 -3.51 7.06 1.92
CA GLY A 120 -2.84 8.24 1.37
C GLY A 120 -1.39 8.00 0.93
N THR A 121 -0.85 6.79 1.11
CA THR A 121 0.48 6.41 0.60
C THR A 121 0.32 5.29 -0.42
N ASP A 122 0.91 5.45 -1.59
CA ASP A 122 0.87 4.46 -2.66
C ASP A 122 1.82 3.29 -2.38
N ILE A 123 1.40 2.08 -2.77
CA ILE A 123 2.25 0.89 -2.77
C ILE A 123 2.86 0.77 -4.16
N VAL A 124 4.16 1.05 -4.25
CA VAL A 124 4.90 0.99 -5.52
C VAL A 124 5.47 -0.41 -5.72
N LEU A 125 5.10 -1.06 -6.84
CA LEU A 125 5.57 -2.41 -7.15
C LEU A 125 7.09 -2.43 -7.37
N GLY A 126 7.76 -3.39 -6.72
CA GLY A 126 9.21 -3.52 -6.74
C GLY A 126 9.93 -2.71 -5.65
N GLY A 127 9.28 -1.72 -5.05
CA GLY A 127 9.83 -0.82 -4.03
C GLY A 127 9.58 0.65 -4.36
N ASN A 128 9.72 1.53 -3.39
CA ASN A 128 9.43 2.96 -3.53
C ASN A 128 10.73 3.78 -3.66
N PRO A 129 11.08 4.28 -4.86
CA PRO A 129 12.31 5.04 -5.09
C PRO A 129 12.31 6.39 -4.37
N GLU A 130 11.15 7.03 -4.15
CA GLU A 130 11.03 8.29 -3.41
C GLU A 130 11.41 8.09 -1.94
N TYR A 131 10.85 7.05 -1.33
CA TYR A 131 11.18 6.70 0.05
C TYR A 131 12.67 6.39 0.20
N MET A 132 13.26 5.62 -0.72
CA MET A 132 14.67 5.29 -0.69
C MET A 132 15.56 6.54 -0.84
N ALA A 133 15.23 7.44 -1.75
CA ALA A 133 15.93 8.69 -1.94
C ALA A 133 15.88 9.59 -0.68
N LYS A 134 14.68 9.76 -0.10
CA LYS A 134 14.48 10.54 1.13
C LYS A 134 15.21 9.90 2.33
N SER A 135 15.17 8.57 2.45
CA SER A 135 15.87 7.84 3.51
C SER A 135 17.39 8.01 3.40
N GLU A 136 17.97 8.01 2.19
CA GLU A 136 19.38 8.24 2.00
C GLU A 136 19.76 9.69 2.32
N LEU A 137 18.97 10.67 1.93
CA LEU A 137 19.17 12.07 2.33
C LEU A 137 19.14 12.24 3.85
N LYS A 138 18.20 11.56 4.53
CA LYS A 138 18.13 11.54 6.00
C LYS A 138 19.42 10.96 6.62
N ARG A 139 19.96 9.88 6.04
CA ARG A 139 21.26 9.30 6.45
C ARG A 139 22.45 10.22 6.20
N MET A 140 22.37 11.09 5.20
CA MET A 140 23.37 12.14 4.92
C MET A 140 23.26 13.32 5.88
N GLY A 141 22.27 13.34 6.81
CA GLY A 141 22.14 14.35 7.86
C GLY A 141 21.17 15.49 7.53
N TYR A 142 20.40 15.40 6.45
CA TYR A 142 19.36 16.40 6.15
C TYR A 142 18.18 16.25 7.13
N GLN A 143 17.69 17.40 7.64
CA GLN A 143 16.57 17.45 8.57
C GLN A 143 15.23 17.29 7.86
N GLU A 144 14.19 16.92 8.62
CA GLU A 144 12.87 16.59 8.08
C GLU A 144 12.21 17.75 7.32
N ASP A 145 12.40 18.99 7.77
CA ASP A 145 11.89 20.19 7.10
C ASP A 145 12.44 20.33 5.66
N LEU A 146 13.74 20.08 5.49
CA LEU A 146 14.37 20.10 4.17
C LEU A 146 13.97 18.89 3.32
N LEU A 147 13.77 17.71 3.96
CA LEU A 147 13.31 16.50 3.26
C LEU A 147 11.87 16.66 2.72
N ALA A 148 11.02 17.43 3.40
CA ALA A 148 9.69 17.76 2.92
C ALA A 148 9.72 18.63 1.65
N GLU A 149 10.77 19.46 1.48
CA GLU A 149 10.96 20.32 0.31
C GLU A 149 11.72 19.63 -0.84
N ALA A 150 12.26 18.43 -0.61
CA ALA A 150 13.15 17.76 -1.58
C ALA A 150 12.44 17.39 -2.90
N ASP A 151 11.15 17.05 -2.86
CA ASP A 151 10.30 16.75 -4.03
C ASP A 151 9.38 17.91 -4.42
N GLY A 152 9.50 19.07 -3.78
CA GLY A 152 8.71 20.26 -4.04
C GLY A 152 9.00 20.88 -5.42
N PHE A 153 7.97 21.51 -6.01
CA PHE A 153 8.03 22.19 -7.31
C PHE A 153 7.86 23.71 -7.18
N SER A 154 7.65 24.23 -5.96
CA SER A 154 7.51 25.67 -5.73
C SER A 154 8.80 26.41 -6.10
N GLU A 155 8.67 27.59 -6.71
CA GLU A 155 9.82 28.46 -6.97
C GLU A 155 10.43 28.90 -5.62
N THR A 156 11.75 28.84 -5.53
CA THR A 156 12.50 29.26 -4.34
C THR A 156 13.90 29.71 -4.74
N ASP A 157 14.42 30.72 -4.03
CA ASP A 157 15.79 31.20 -4.14
C ASP A 157 16.67 30.66 -2.99
N ASP A 158 16.13 29.79 -2.12
CA ASP A 158 16.89 29.17 -1.03
C ASP A 158 17.87 28.13 -1.56
N GLU A 159 19.16 28.44 -1.46
CA GLU A 159 20.26 27.59 -1.95
C GLU A 159 20.21 26.17 -1.33
N LYS A 160 19.80 26.04 -0.06
CA LYS A 160 19.71 24.72 0.61
C LYS A 160 18.58 23.87 0.05
N ILE A 161 17.44 24.52 -0.27
CA ILE A 161 16.31 23.82 -0.90
C ILE A 161 16.69 23.40 -2.33
N LEU A 162 17.37 24.26 -3.07
CA LEU A 162 17.84 23.93 -4.42
C LEU A 162 18.85 22.78 -4.39
N GLU A 163 19.78 22.79 -3.46
CA GLU A 163 20.79 21.73 -3.28
C GLU A 163 20.13 20.38 -2.96
N ILE A 164 19.18 20.34 -2.00
CA ILE A 164 18.52 19.07 -1.63
C ILE A 164 17.64 18.54 -2.75
N ARG A 165 16.96 19.41 -3.50
CA ARG A 165 16.18 19.02 -4.69
C ARG A 165 17.03 18.38 -5.76
N GLU A 166 18.21 18.92 -6.03
CA GLU A 166 19.12 18.34 -7.01
C GLU A 166 19.64 16.97 -6.55
N LYS A 167 20.06 16.85 -5.28
CA LYS A 167 20.48 15.57 -4.70
C LYS A 167 19.34 14.54 -4.72
N TYR A 168 18.13 14.96 -4.37
CA TYR A 168 16.95 14.10 -4.43
C TYR A 168 16.70 13.57 -5.85
N ARG A 169 16.75 14.44 -6.87
CA ARG A 169 16.57 14.04 -8.28
C ARG A 169 17.57 12.98 -8.72
N VAL A 170 18.85 13.16 -8.33
CA VAL A 170 19.91 12.19 -8.66
C VAL A 170 19.64 10.85 -7.99
N LEU A 171 19.33 10.84 -6.69
CA LEU A 171 19.05 9.64 -5.92
C LEU A 171 17.76 8.95 -6.40
N TYR A 172 16.69 9.71 -6.63
CA TYR A 172 15.44 9.21 -7.17
C TYR A 172 15.64 8.51 -8.52
N LYS A 173 16.37 9.13 -9.45
CA LYS A 173 16.70 8.55 -10.76
C LYS A 173 17.49 7.26 -10.62
N LYS A 174 18.49 7.24 -9.74
CA LYS A 174 19.30 6.05 -9.41
C LYS A 174 18.39 4.91 -8.92
N TYR A 175 17.61 5.14 -7.87
CA TYR A 175 16.75 4.11 -7.30
C TYR A 175 15.63 3.67 -8.26
N LYS A 176 15.08 4.58 -9.04
CA LYS A 176 14.08 4.25 -10.06
C LYS A 176 14.64 3.29 -11.12
N GLU A 177 15.88 3.46 -11.54
CA GLU A 177 16.51 2.53 -12.48
C GLU A 177 16.89 1.21 -11.81
N GLU A 178 17.41 1.22 -10.60
CA GLU A 178 17.73 0.01 -9.83
C GLU A 178 16.50 -0.86 -9.55
N LEU A 179 15.34 -0.25 -9.29
CA LEU A 179 14.09 -0.96 -8.99
C LEU A 179 13.29 -1.38 -10.23
N LYS A 180 13.70 -0.99 -11.43
CA LYS A 180 12.95 -1.22 -12.67
C LYS A 180 12.72 -2.70 -12.96
N ASP A 181 13.77 -3.50 -12.83
CA ASP A 181 13.70 -4.95 -13.09
C ASP A 181 12.85 -5.63 -12.00
N ALA A 182 13.02 -5.23 -10.73
CA ALA A 182 12.22 -5.73 -9.63
C ALA A 182 10.72 -5.37 -9.79
N ALA A 183 10.43 -4.15 -10.26
CA ALA A 183 9.06 -3.73 -10.55
C ALA A 183 8.44 -4.56 -11.68
N GLN A 184 9.20 -4.86 -12.73
CA GLN A 184 8.73 -5.70 -13.82
C GLN A 184 8.51 -7.14 -13.38
N GLU A 185 9.43 -7.71 -12.61
CA GLU A 185 9.29 -9.05 -12.05
C GLU A 185 8.00 -9.18 -11.21
N VAL A 186 7.71 -8.21 -10.33
CA VAL A 186 6.48 -8.22 -9.53
C VAL A 186 5.23 -8.10 -10.41
N LYS A 187 5.26 -7.30 -11.48
CA LYS A 187 4.14 -7.23 -12.43
C LYS A 187 3.91 -8.57 -13.15
N ASP A 188 4.98 -9.25 -13.57
CA ASP A 188 4.91 -10.54 -14.24
C ASP A 188 4.36 -11.64 -13.31
N LEU A 189 4.56 -11.50 -11.99
CA LEU A 189 3.97 -12.37 -10.96
C LEU A 189 2.47 -12.07 -10.70
N GLY A 190 1.90 -11.04 -11.32
CA GLY A 190 0.51 -10.63 -11.15
C GLY A 190 0.28 -9.40 -10.26
N GLY A 191 1.35 -8.65 -9.95
CA GLY A 191 1.27 -7.44 -9.13
C GLY A 191 1.03 -7.70 -7.66
N LEU A 192 0.39 -6.75 -6.97
CA LEU A 192 0.06 -6.86 -5.55
C LEU A 192 -1.17 -7.77 -5.36
N TYR A 193 -1.02 -8.85 -4.60
CA TYR A 193 -2.14 -9.72 -4.20
C TYR A 193 -2.81 -9.17 -2.93
N VAL A 194 -4.10 -8.86 -3.01
CA VAL A 194 -4.85 -8.25 -1.90
C VAL A 194 -5.87 -9.23 -1.35
N ILE A 195 -5.79 -9.49 -0.04
CA ILE A 195 -6.73 -10.34 0.70
C ILE A 195 -7.54 -9.47 1.65
N GLY A 196 -8.85 -9.38 1.44
CA GLY A 196 -9.78 -8.84 2.43
C GLY A 196 -10.25 -9.97 3.35
N THR A 197 -9.97 -9.90 4.64
CA THR A 197 -10.35 -10.96 5.58
C THR A 197 -11.86 -10.99 5.87
N GLU A 198 -12.54 -9.88 5.64
CA GLU A 198 -13.98 -9.71 5.83
C GLU A 198 -14.50 -8.58 4.94
N ARG A 199 -15.82 -8.56 4.70
CA ARG A 199 -16.48 -7.39 4.17
C ARG A 199 -16.67 -6.35 5.27
N HIS A 200 -16.55 -5.08 4.89
CA HIS A 200 -16.80 -3.94 5.78
C HIS A 200 -18.27 -3.53 5.71
N GLU A 201 -18.71 -2.70 6.65
CA GLU A 201 -20.06 -2.16 6.69
C GLU A 201 -20.40 -1.35 5.43
N THR A 202 -19.41 -0.69 4.85
CA THR A 202 -19.59 0.09 3.61
C THR A 202 -18.73 -0.45 2.46
N ARG A 203 -19.33 -0.50 1.27
CA ARG A 203 -18.61 -0.86 0.03
C ARG A 203 -17.44 0.06 -0.27
N ARG A 204 -17.52 1.30 0.18
CA ARG A 204 -16.45 2.28 0.01
C ARG A 204 -15.12 1.80 0.57
N ILE A 205 -15.13 1.21 1.77
CA ILE A 205 -13.93 0.69 2.42
C ILE A 205 -13.40 -0.53 1.67
N ASP A 206 -14.26 -1.45 1.24
CA ASP A 206 -13.85 -2.60 0.43
C ASP A 206 -13.23 -2.17 -0.90
N ASN A 207 -13.81 -1.17 -1.56
CA ASN A 207 -13.26 -0.63 -2.81
C ASN A 207 -11.92 0.09 -2.59
N GLN A 208 -11.73 0.76 -1.45
CA GLN A 208 -10.44 1.35 -1.09
C GLN A 208 -9.34 0.28 -0.91
N LEU A 209 -9.68 -0.85 -0.31
CA LEU A 209 -8.75 -1.97 -0.18
C LEU A 209 -8.40 -2.58 -1.55
N ARG A 210 -9.41 -2.84 -2.39
CA ARG A 210 -9.20 -3.34 -3.77
C ARG A 210 -8.35 -2.38 -4.60
N GLY A 211 -8.61 -1.09 -4.49
CA GLY A 211 -7.86 -0.05 -5.20
C GLY A 211 -6.38 0.04 -4.83
N ARG A 212 -5.89 -0.72 -3.84
CA ARG A 212 -4.46 -0.83 -3.56
C ARG A 212 -3.68 -1.61 -4.63
N SER A 213 -4.34 -2.49 -5.36
CA SER A 213 -3.72 -3.27 -6.44
C SER A 213 -3.88 -2.67 -7.85
N GLY A 214 -4.35 -1.44 -7.96
CA GLY A 214 -4.48 -0.73 -9.24
C GLY A 214 -5.90 -0.49 -9.70
#